data_1f49272ebc76d3ff4e255bd5076cdf16
#
_entry.id   1f49272ebc76d3ff4e255bd5076cdf16
#
_cell.length_a   1.000
_cell.length_b   1.000
_cell.length_c   1.000
_cell.angle_alpha   90.00
_cell.angle_beta   90.00
_cell.angle_gamma   90.00
#
_symmetry.space_group_name_H-M   'P 1'
#
loop_
_entity.id
_entity.type
_entity.pdbx_description
1 polymer ?
#
loop_
_entity_poly.entity_id
_entity_poly.type
_entity_poly.pdbx_seq_one_letter_code
_entity_poly.pdbx_strand_id
1 'polypeptide(L)'
;MNIALLTAGGVGNRMGQDIPKQFMTIDNIPVIIYTMQAFQSHPQIDAICVVCLKGWEVVLQAYANQFNITKLKWIFEGGDSNQHSIRNGLWGLRDAGCAEDDIILVHDGVRPLVAERIITENIEKCRKYGYAITGMICKEAIMQKVDDCVKNIDIPRERLVRTQTPHTYPLSTLLKAHAEADAKGIDGTVASCTLMAELGVDNQHLVMGSEKNGLKLTQTEDVELFKALKQIGRAHV
;
A
#
# COMPACT_ATOMS: atom_id res chain seq x y z
N MET A 1 -3.02 -6.69 17.33
CA MET A 1 -2.70 -5.28 16.93
C MET A 1 -3.21 -4.99 15.52
N ASN A 2 -3.32 -3.70 15.15
CA ASN A 2 -3.49 -3.27 13.75
C ASN A 2 -2.18 -2.63 13.30
N ILE A 3 -1.52 -3.23 12.33
CA ILE A 3 -0.19 -2.84 11.87
C ILE A 3 -0.26 -2.34 10.44
N ALA A 4 0.17 -1.10 10.19
CA ALA A 4 0.35 -0.59 8.83
C ALA A 4 1.69 -1.09 8.28
N LEU A 5 1.66 -1.94 7.26
CA LEU A 5 2.85 -2.39 6.54
C LEU A 5 2.99 -1.54 5.27
N LEU A 6 3.96 -0.63 5.27
CA LEU A 6 4.19 0.31 4.17
C LEU A 6 5.31 -0.19 3.26
N THR A 7 5.01 -0.32 1.96
CA THR A 7 6.03 -0.72 0.97
C THR A 7 6.79 0.50 0.45
N ALA A 8 8.10 0.53 0.69
CA ALA A 8 9.01 1.60 0.30
C ALA A 8 10.34 1.05 -0.27
N GLY A 9 10.35 -0.17 -0.82
CA GLY A 9 11.53 -0.86 -1.35
C GLY A 9 11.88 -0.53 -2.80
N GLY A 10 11.02 0.21 -3.52
CA GLY A 10 11.25 0.49 -4.94
C GLY A 10 12.34 1.53 -5.22
N VAL A 11 13.18 1.29 -6.22
CA VAL A 11 14.29 2.18 -6.65
C VAL A 11 13.81 3.46 -7.36
N GLY A 12 12.59 3.46 -7.93
CA GLY A 12 11.96 4.67 -8.48
C GLY A 12 12.56 5.22 -9.78
N ASN A 13 13.17 4.39 -10.63
CA ASN A 13 13.90 4.76 -11.86
C ASN A 13 13.15 5.69 -12.84
N ARG A 14 11.81 5.81 -12.71
CA ARG A 14 10.97 6.63 -13.62
C ARG A 14 11.04 8.13 -13.37
N MET A 15 11.60 8.58 -12.25
CA MET A 15 11.66 10.01 -11.91
C MET A 15 13.01 10.67 -12.24
N GLY A 16 13.99 9.92 -12.78
CA GLY A 16 15.27 10.45 -13.27
C GLY A 16 16.13 11.16 -12.21
N GLN A 17 15.91 10.86 -10.92
CA GLN A 17 16.64 11.46 -9.81
C GLN A 17 17.42 10.39 -9.05
N ASP A 18 18.55 10.79 -8.44
CA ASP A 18 19.39 9.92 -7.60
C ASP A 18 18.73 9.55 -6.27
N ILE A 19 17.67 10.28 -5.86
CA ILE A 19 16.93 10.03 -4.62
C ILE A 19 15.70 9.17 -4.93
N PRO A 20 15.50 8.04 -4.24
CA PRO A 20 14.30 7.22 -4.41
C PRO A 20 13.02 8.01 -4.13
N LYS A 21 11.99 7.82 -4.96
CA LYS A 21 10.75 8.61 -4.97
C LYS A 21 10.07 8.76 -3.60
N GLN A 22 10.14 7.75 -2.75
CA GLN A 22 9.55 7.77 -1.41
C GLN A 22 10.29 8.71 -0.45
N PHE A 23 11.54 9.06 -0.76
CA PHE A 23 12.37 10.00 0.01
C PHE A 23 12.47 11.38 -0.62
N MET A 24 11.91 11.58 -1.81
CA MET A 24 11.78 12.91 -2.39
C MET A 24 10.94 13.80 -1.48
N THR A 25 11.34 15.08 -1.37
CA THR A 25 10.65 16.03 -0.49
C THR A 25 9.64 16.88 -1.26
N ILE A 26 8.49 17.07 -0.65
CA ILE A 26 7.48 18.05 -1.08
C ILE A 26 7.25 18.97 0.12
N ASP A 27 7.41 20.27 -0.04
CA ASP A 27 7.38 21.27 1.05
C ASP A 27 8.32 20.86 2.22
N ASN A 28 9.54 20.39 1.92
CA ASN A 28 10.55 19.91 2.87
C ASN A 28 10.15 18.67 3.69
N ILE A 29 9.10 17.95 3.31
CA ILE A 29 8.67 16.70 3.95
C ILE A 29 8.82 15.56 2.96
N PRO A 30 9.52 14.45 3.30
CA PRO A 30 9.60 13.27 2.45
C PRO A 30 8.23 12.67 2.17
N VAL A 31 8.02 12.16 0.96
CA VAL A 31 6.74 11.55 0.53
C VAL A 31 6.29 10.45 1.49
N ILE A 32 7.21 9.58 1.91
CA ILE A 32 6.91 8.49 2.85
C ILE A 32 6.37 9.00 4.19
N ILE A 33 6.85 10.16 4.65
CA ILE A 33 6.41 10.76 5.92
C ILE A 33 4.96 11.21 5.83
N TYR A 34 4.50 11.77 4.71
CA TYR A 34 3.08 12.08 4.54
C TYR A 34 2.21 10.83 4.69
N THR A 35 2.63 9.71 4.09
CA THR A 35 1.92 8.44 4.23
C THR A 35 1.95 7.96 5.68
N MET A 36 3.13 7.97 6.32
CA MET A 36 3.25 7.55 7.71
C MET A 36 2.42 8.40 8.67
N GLN A 37 2.31 9.71 8.43
CA GLN A 37 1.49 10.62 9.25
C GLN A 37 0.01 10.23 9.26
N ALA A 38 -0.54 9.75 8.15
CA ALA A 38 -1.93 9.30 8.08
C ALA A 38 -2.18 8.09 9.00
N PHE A 39 -1.24 7.14 9.07
CA PHE A 39 -1.33 5.99 9.97
C PHE A 39 -0.92 6.33 11.41
N GLN A 40 0.04 7.25 11.59
CA GLN A 40 0.45 7.75 12.91
C GLN A 40 -0.71 8.40 13.65
N SER A 41 -1.51 9.23 12.97
CA SER A 41 -2.63 9.96 13.56
C SER A 41 -3.88 9.08 13.78
N HIS A 42 -3.98 7.94 13.12
CA HIS A 42 -5.18 7.09 13.18
C HIS A 42 -5.27 6.34 14.53
N PRO A 43 -6.38 6.46 15.28
CA PRO A 43 -6.48 5.93 16.65
C PRO A 43 -6.43 4.40 16.73
N GLN A 44 -6.89 3.70 15.69
CA GLN A 44 -6.91 2.23 15.67
C GLN A 44 -5.62 1.60 15.12
N ILE A 45 -4.64 2.37 14.67
CA ILE A 45 -3.33 1.84 14.26
C ILE A 45 -2.41 1.79 15.46
N ASP A 46 -1.91 0.60 15.78
CA ASP A 46 -1.04 0.35 16.93
C ASP A 46 0.45 0.50 16.58
N ALA A 47 0.82 0.17 15.33
CA ALA A 47 2.20 0.20 14.89
C ALA A 47 2.31 0.41 13.37
N ILE A 48 3.48 0.90 12.96
CA ILE A 48 3.90 1.03 11.56
C ILE A 48 5.13 0.15 11.36
N CYS A 49 5.09 -0.65 10.31
CA CYS A 49 6.21 -1.40 9.76
C CYS A 49 6.52 -0.85 8.37
N VAL A 50 7.77 -0.58 8.06
CA VAL A 50 8.17 -0.15 6.72
C VAL A 50 9.12 -1.16 6.10
N VAL A 51 8.81 -1.61 4.89
CA VAL A 51 9.74 -2.38 4.08
C VAL A 51 10.50 -1.40 3.19
N CYS A 52 11.75 -1.14 3.56
CA CYS A 52 12.55 -0.05 3.05
C CYS A 52 13.51 -0.50 1.94
N LEU A 53 13.85 0.40 1.04
CA LEU A 53 14.94 0.19 0.10
C LEU A 53 16.25 0.02 0.87
N LYS A 54 17.01 -1.01 0.51
CA LYS A 54 18.31 -1.31 1.10
C LYS A 54 19.24 -0.10 1.14
N GLY A 55 19.82 0.15 2.32
CA GLY A 55 20.72 1.28 2.57
C GLY A 55 20.03 2.59 2.92
N TRP A 56 18.68 2.64 2.94
CA TRP A 56 17.90 3.82 3.31
C TRP A 56 17.23 3.73 4.68
N GLU A 57 17.44 2.64 5.41
CA GLU A 57 16.82 2.37 6.70
C GLU A 57 17.18 3.44 7.74
N VAL A 58 18.47 3.82 7.81
CA VAL A 58 18.96 4.86 8.73
C VAL A 58 18.36 6.22 8.40
N VAL A 59 18.25 6.54 7.10
CA VAL A 59 17.64 7.79 6.62
C VAL A 59 16.16 7.82 6.98
N LEU A 60 15.44 6.71 6.77
CA LEU A 60 14.04 6.57 7.14
C LEU A 60 13.83 6.78 8.64
N GLN A 61 14.67 6.14 9.48
CA GLN A 61 14.59 6.30 10.93
C GLN A 61 14.85 7.75 11.37
N ALA A 62 15.82 8.42 10.74
CA ALA A 62 16.11 9.83 11.02
C ALA A 62 14.91 10.74 10.69
N TYR A 63 14.28 10.52 9.54
CA TYR A 63 13.05 11.24 9.17
C TYR A 63 11.89 10.92 10.11
N ALA A 64 11.69 9.65 10.48
CA ALA A 64 10.64 9.28 11.42
C ALA A 64 10.80 10.00 12.77
N ASN A 65 12.03 10.10 13.29
CA ASN A 65 12.34 10.85 14.50
C ASN A 65 12.07 12.35 14.32
N GLN A 66 12.54 12.94 13.21
CA GLN A 66 12.37 14.36 12.90
C GLN A 66 10.88 14.76 12.83
N PHE A 67 10.04 13.89 12.28
CA PHE A 67 8.60 14.15 12.08
C PHE A 67 7.72 13.49 13.14
N ASN A 68 8.30 13.02 14.25
CA ASN A 68 7.60 12.45 15.41
C ASN A 68 6.68 11.27 15.05
N ILE A 69 7.16 10.36 14.21
CA ILE A 69 6.46 9.11 13.85
C ILE A 69 6.75 8.06 14.93
N THR A 70 6.05 8.13 16.04
CA THR A 70 6.30 7.30 17.24
C THR A 70 5.76 5.86 17.10
N LYS A 71 4.83 5.62 16.17
CA LYS A 71 4.29 4.28 15.88
C LYS A 71 5.19 3.43 14.96
N LEU A 72 6.26 3.99 14.37
CA LEU A 72 7.24 3.21 13.63
C LEU A 72 7.97 2.26 14.58
N LYS A 73 7.71 0.96 14.46
CA LYS A 73 8.32 -0.07 15.30
C LYS A 73 9.33 -0.93 14.55
N TRP A 74 9.13 -1.15 13.26
CA TRP A 74 9.98 -2.03 12.46
C TRP A 74 10.31 -1.42 11.12
N ILE A 75 11.58 -1.61 10.73
CA ILE A 75 12.06 -1.34 9.39
C ILE A 75 12.74 -2.63 8.91
N PHE A 76 12.25 -3.19 7.82
CA PHE A 76 12.85 -4.38 7.19
C PHE A 76 13.34 -4.04 5.78
N GLU A 77 14.34 -4.78 5.32
CA GLU A 77 14.87 -4.62 3.96
C GLU A 77 13.85 -5.09 2.92
N GLY A 78 13.67 -4.33 1.83
CA GLY A 78 12.86 -4.68 0.68
C GLY A 78 13.43 -5.87 -0.10
N GLY A 79 12.58 -6.47 -0.92
CA GLY A 79 12.98 -7.50 -1.88
C GLY A 79 13.03 -6.96 -3.30
N ASP A 80 13.39 -7.83 -4.26
CA ASP A 80 13.56 -7.49 -5.68
C ASP A 80 12.23 -7.14 -6.39
N SER A 81 11.10 -7.53 -5.80
CA SER A 81 9.75 -7.22 -6.28
C SER A 81 8.88 -6.64 -5.16
N ASN A 82 7.70 -6.09 -5.52
CA ASN A 82 6.71 -5.66 -4.53
C ASN A 82 6.23 -6.84 -3.68
N GLN A 83 6.00 -8.01 -4.31
CA GLN A 83 5.62 -9.25 -3.63
C GLN A 83 6.68 -9.68 -2.62
N HIS A 84 7.97 -9.71 -3.03
CA HIS A 84 9.08 -10.07 -2.14
C HIS A 84 9.27 -9.05 -1.01
N SER A 85 9.08 -7.77 -1.28
CA SER A 85 9.12 -6.73 -0.24
C SER A 85 8.05 -6.97 0.83
N ILE A 86 6.81 -7.21 0.42
CA ILE A 86 5.72 -7.53 1.35
C ILE A 86 6.05 -8.79 2.15
N ARG A 87 6.50 -9.86 1.49
CA ARG A 87 6.91 -11.12 2.11
C ARG A 87 7.97 -10.92 3.20
N ASN A 88 9.02 -10.15 2.90
CA ASN A 88 10.09 -9.83 3.86
C ASN A 88 9.54 -9.11 5.10
N GLY A 89 8.64 -8.15 4.90
CA GLY A 89 7.95 -7.46 6.00
C GLY A 89 7.11 -8.40 6.86
N LEU A 90 6.35 -9.30 6.24
CA LEU A 90 5.50 -10.27 6.95
C LEU A 90 6.33 -11.27 7.76
N TRP A 91 7.41 -11.79 7.18
CA TRP A 91 8.30 -12.68 7.92
C TRP A 91 9.02 -11.94 9.05
N GLY A 92 9.46 -10.71 8.80
CA GLY A 92 10.04 -9.88 9.87
C GLY A 92 9.07 -9.64 11.02
N LEU A 93 7.77 -9.38 10.74
CA LEU A 93 6.75 -9.22 11.78
C LEU A 93 6.52 -10.53 12.56
N ARG A 94 6.45 -11.68 11.88
CA ARG A 94 6.37 -13.00 12.52
C ARG A 94 7.56 -13.23 13.46
N ASP A 95 8.77 -12.99 12.97
CA ASP A 95 10.01 -13.22 13.71
C ASP A 95 10.19 -12.23 14.88
N ALA A 96 9.56 -11.04 14.78
CA ALA A 96 9.44 -10.07 15.86
C ALA A 96 8.35 -10.43 16.90
N GLY A 97 7.66 -11.56 16.76
CA GLY A 97 6.67 -12.05 17.72
C GLY A 97 5.29 -11.42 17.59
N CYS A 98 4.93 -10.86 16.44
CA CYS A 98 3.56 -10.42 16.18
C CYS A 98 2.60 -11.61 16.17
N ALA A 99 1.38 -11.41 16.66
CA ALA A 99 0.38 -12.49 16.77
C ALA A 99 -0.20 -12.83 15.39
N GLU A 100 -0.58 -14.10 15.21
CA GLU A 100 -1.14 -14.61 13.95
C GLU A 100 -2.45 -13.89 13.53
N ASP A 101 -3.22 -13.42 14.50
CA ASP A 101 -4.47 -12.66 14.30
C ASP A 101 -4.29 -11.15 14.25
N ASP A 102 -3.04 -10.65 14.36
CA ASP A 102 -2.76 -9.25 14.12
C ASP A 102 -3.21 -8.85 12.70
N ILE A 103 -3.88 -7.71 12.59
CA ILE A 103 -4.39 -7.19 11.31
C ILE A 103 -3.31 -6.38 10.62
N ILE A 104 -2.97 -6.76 9.41
CA ILE A 104 -1.96 -6.12 8.58
C ILE A 104 -2.63 -5.32 7.46
N LEU A 105 -2.41 -4.00 7.46
CA LEU A 105 -2.83 -3.11 6.38
C LEU A 105 -1.63 -2.90 5.45
N VAL A 106 -1.58 -3.61 4.33
CA VAL A 106 -0.53 -3.44 3.32
C VAL A 106 -0.84 -2.22 2.48
N HIS A 107 0.06 -1.23 2.51
CA HIS A 107 -0.16 0.05 1.83
C HIS A 107 1.09 0.55 1.11
N ASP A 108 0.90 1.18 -0.06
CA ASP A 108 2.00 1.81 -0.81
C ASP A 108 2.54 3.03 -0.05
N GLY A 109 3.82 3.05 0.31
CA GLY A 109 4.47 4.17 1.00
C GLY A 109 4.47 5.50 0.21
N VAL A 110 4.08 5.46 -1.05
CA VAL A 110 3.95 6.62 -1.95
C VAL A 110 2.49 6.97 -2.28
N ARG A 111 1.52 6.56 -1.43
CA ARG A 111 0.11 7.01 -1.48
C ARG A 111 -0.24 7.84 -0.26
N PRO A 112 0.14 9.11 -0.23
CA PRO A 112 0.08 9.94 0.98
C PRO A 112 -1.31 10.44 1.35
N LEU A 113 -2.34 10.21 0.52
CA LEU A 113 -3.67 10.80 0.71
C LEU A 113 -4.73 9.77 1.16
N VAL A 114 -4.31 8.73 1.91
CA VAL A 114 -5.25 7.78 2.50
C VAL A 114 -6.10 8.46 3.57
N ALA A 115 -7.43 8.37 3.42
CA ALA A 115 -8.36 8.99 4.36
C ALA A 115 -8.57 8.09 5.59
N GLU A 116 -8.77 8.70 6.76
CA GLU A 116 -9.06 8.01 8.03
C GLU A 116 -10.19 6.99 7.89
N ARG A 117 -11.31 7.39 7.26
CA ARG A 117 -12.44 6.51 6.96
C ARG A 117 -12.02 5.20 6.26
N ILE A 118 -11.10 5.30 5.29
CA ILE A 118 -10.64 4.13 4.52
C ILE A 118 -9.86 3.17 5.41
N ILE A 119 -9.03 3.69 6.31
CA ILE A 119 -8.27 2.88 7.28
C ILE A 119 -9.26 2.18 8.23
N THR A 120 -10.21 2.93 8.80
CA THR A 120 -11.25 2.41 9.70
C THR A 120 -12.04 1.28 9.04
N GLU A 121 -12.63 1.53 7.86
CA GLU A 121 -13.46 0.55 7.16
C GLU A 121 -12.68 -0.72 6.77
N ASN A 122 -11.39 -0.59 6.42
CA ASN A 122 -10.53 -1.74 6.16
C ASN A 122 -10.36 -2.62 7.40
N ILE A 123 -10.10 -2.02 8.56
CA ILE A 123 -9.95 -2.75 9.83
C ILE A 123 -11.27 -3.44 10.20
N GLU A 124 -12.39 -2.72 10.15
CA GLU A 124 -13.70 -3.26 10.50
C GLU A 124 -14.13 -4.41 9.58
N LYS A 125 -13.98 -4.24 8.26
CA LYS A 125 -14.32 -5.29 7.30
C LYS A 125 -13.39 -6.49 7.40
N CYS A 126 -12.10 -6.28 7.64
CA CYS A 126 -11.17 -7.38 7.89
C CYS A 126 -11.57 -8.18 9.13
N ARG A 127 -11.90 -7.53 10.23
CA ARG A 127 -12.39 -8.20 11.45
C ARG A 127 -13.67 -8.99 11.22
N LYS A 128 -14.58 -8.45 10.42
CA LYS A 128 -15.89 -9.06 10.18
C LYS A 128 -15.86 -10.19 9.16
N TYR A 129 -15.05 -10.07 8.13
CA TYR A 129 -15.11 -10.93 6.95
C TYR A 129 -13.80 -11.66 6.66
N GLY A 130 -12.72 -11.36 7.40
CA GLY A 130 -11.39 -11.91 7.19
C GLY A 130 -10.52 -11.14 6.21
N TYR A 131 -11.12 -10.40 5.25
CA TYR A 131 -10.38 -9.69 4.20
C TYR A 131 -11.04 -8.36 3.87
N ALA A 132 -10.23 -7.35 3.55
CA ALA A 132 -10.72 -6.09 3.01
C ALA A 132 -9.73 -5.53 1.98
N ILE A 133 -10.24 -5.06 0.84
CA ILE A 133 -9.45 -4.39 -0.18
C ILE A 133 -10.05 -3.04 -0.53
N THR A 134 -9.21 -2.04 -0.67
CA THR A 134 -9.64 -0.73 -1.14
C THR A 134 -9.68 -0.71 -2.66
N GLY A 135 -10.74 -0.15 -3.23
CA GLY A 135 -10.86 0.02 -4.67
C GLY A 135 -11.96 0.98 -5.06
N MET A 136 -12.02 1.31 -6.33
CA MET A 136 -13.04 2.16 -6.95
C MET A 136 -13.68 1.45 -8.12
N ILE A 137 -14.98 1.63 -8.30
CA ILE A 137 -15.65 1.23 -9.54
C ILE A 137 -15.03 1.98 -10.71
N CYS A 138 -14.73 1.26 -11.77
CA CYS A 138 -14.15 1.85 -12.95
C CYS A 138 -15.17 2.76 -13.66
N LYS A 139 -14.75 4.00 -13.94
CA LYS A 139 -15.58 5.00 -14.64
C LYS A 139 -15.19 5.14 -16.10
N GLU A 140 -13.95 4.83 -16.43
CA GLU A 140 -13.41 4.92 -17.78
C GLU A 140 -13.84 3.74 -18.62
N ALA A 141 -13.84 3.91 -19.96
CA ALA A 141 -13.94 2.80 -20.88
C ALA A 141 -12.66 1.96 -20.84
N ILE A 142 -12.80 0.66 -20.64
CA ILE A 142 -11.67 -0.28 -20.58
C ILE A 142 -11.73 -1.23 -21.77
N MET A 143 -10.60 -1.37 -22.45
CA MET A 143 -10.41 -2.30 -23.56
C MET A 143 -9.23 -3.22 -23.24
N GLN A 144 -9.29 -4.44 -23.71
CA GLN A 144 -8.16 -5.36 -23.67
C GLN A 144 -7.22 -5.04 -24.82
N LYS A 145 -5.92 -4.82 -24.52
CA LYS A 145 -4.88 -4.74 -25.56
C LYS A 145 -4.59 -6.15 -26.12
N VAL A 146 -4.58 -6.28 -27.43
CA VAL A 146 -4.17 -7.50 -28.15
C VAL A 146 -3.24 -7.06 -29.27
N ASP A 147 -1.96 -7.34 -29.14
CA ASP A 147 -0.89 -6.84 -30.00
C ASP A 147 -0.95 -5.30 -30.15
N ASP A 148 -1.11 -4.77 -31.35
CA ASP A 148 -1.25 -3.34 -31.64
C ASP A 148 -2.70 -2.85 -31.69
N CYS A 149 -3.66 -3.75 -31.40
CA CYS A 149 -5.09 -3.45 -31.41
C CYS A 149 -5.70 -3.48 -30.01
N VAL A 150 -6.94 -3.03 -29.92
CA VAL A 150 -7.75 -3.17 -28.71
C VAL A 150 -9.06 -3.87 -29.04
N LYS A 151 -9.56 -4.69 -28.13
CA LYS A 151 -10.87 -5.33 -28.21
C LYS A 151 -11.67 -5.14 -26.92
N ASN A 152 -12.98 -5.30 -27.03
CA ASN A 152 -13.86 -5.25 -25.87
C ASN A 152 -13.51 -6.35 -24.85
N ILE A 153 -13.80 -6.08 -23.58
CA ILE A 153 -13.82 -7.08 -22.50
C ILE A 153 -15.28 -7.42 -22.19
N ASP A 154 -15.59 -8.71 -22.02
CA ASP A 154 -16.95 -9.19 -21.78
C ASP A 154 -17.42 -9.02 -20.32
N ILE A 155 -16.90 -8.00 -19.63
CA ILE A 155 -17.27 -7.65 -18.26
C ILE A 155 -17.81 -6.22 -18.27
N PRO A 156 -19.07 -6.00 -17.83
CA PRO A 156 -19.61 -4.65 -17.70
C PRO A 156 -18.72 -3.77 -16.81
N ARG A 157 -18.45 -2.56 -17.28
CA ARG A 157 -17.56 -1.59 -16.61
C ARG A 157 -17.92 -1.39 -15.14
N GLU A 158 -19.20 -1.40 -14.80
CA GLU A 158 -19.74 -1.23 -13.46
C GLU A 158 -19.37 -2.38 -12.50
N ARG A 159 -18.91 -3.49 -13.05
CA ARG A 159 -18.41 -4.66 -12.29
C ARG A 159 -16.89 -4.68 -12.21
N LEU A 160 -16.19 -3.75 -12.82
CA LEU A 160 -14.75 -3.63 -12.77
C LEU A 160 -14.35 -2.70 -11.62
N VAL A 161 -13.38 -3.15 -10.84
CA VAL A 161 -12.82 -2.40 -9.71
C VAL A 161 -11.35 -2.10 -9.99
N ARG A 162 -11.00 -0.82 -9.98
CA ARG A 162 -9.61 -0.38 -9.95
C ARG A 162 -9.12 -0.42 -8.51
N THR A 163 -8.25 -1.36 -8.18
CA THR A 163 -7.74 -1.54 -6.82
C THR A 163 -6.83 -0.40 -6.39
N GLN A 164 -6.93 -0.05 -5.13
CA GLN A 164 -6.11 0.91 -4.41
C GLN A 164 -5.60 0.25 -3.13
N THR A 165 -4.79 0.91 -2.33
CA THR A 165 -4.39 0.42 -1.01
C THR A 165 -4.97 1.29 0.11
N PRO A 166 -5.15 0.77 1.36
CA PRO A 166 -4.61 -0.49 1.87
C PRO A 166 -5.37 -1.75 1.42
N HIS A 167 -4.67 -2.89 1.43
CA HIS A 167 -5.24 -4.23 1.40
C HIS A 167 -5.02 -4.85 2.78
N THR A 168 -6.07 -5.40 3.39
CA THR A 168 -6.05 -5.71 4.82
C THR A 168 -6.43 -7.16 5.10
N TYR A 169 -5.58 -7.86 5.84
CA TYR A 169 -5.70 -9.28 6.16
C TYR A 169 -5.10 -9.59 7.53
N PRO A 170 -5.50 -10.71 8.19
CA PRO A 170 -4.75 -11.26 9.32
C PRO A 170 -3.32 -11.65 8.89
N LEU A 171 -2.35 -11.50 9.79
CA LEU A 171 -0.96 -11.87 9.54
C LEU A 171 -0.82 -13.32 9.07
N SER A 172 -1.48 -14.26 9.74
CA SER A 172 -1.46 -15.69 9.38
C SER A 172 -1.95 -15.95 7.94
N THR A 173 -2.95 -15.19 7.49
CA THR A 173 -3.49 -15.31 6.12
C THR A 173 -2.44 -14.91 5.08
N LEU A 174 -1.77 -13.79 5.29
CA LEU A 174 -0.71 -13.32 4.38
C LEU A 174 0.52 -14.23 4.42
N LEU A 175 0.93 -14.70 5.60
CA LEU A 175 2.05 -15.66 5.74
C LEU A 175 1.79 -16.94 4.95
N LYS A 176 0.58 -17.53 5.06
CA LYS A 176 0.19 -18.73 4.32
C LYS A 176 0.17 -18.47 2.82
N ALA A 177 -0.40 -17.34 2.38
CA ALA A 177 -0.47 -16.98 0.97
C ALA A 177 0.93 -16.85 0.34
N HIS A 178 1.86 -16.16 1.00
CA HIS A 178 3.22 -16.01 0.49
C HIS A 178 4.00 -17.32 0.50
N ALA A 179 3.84 -18.17 1.53
CA ALA A 179 4.46 -19.49 1.56
C ALA A 179 3.93 -20.40 0.44
N GLU A 180 2.62 -20.37 0.17
CA GLU A 180 2.00 -21.11 -0.92
C GLU A 180 2.44 -20.59 -2.29
N ALA A 181 2.57 -19.26 -2.46
CA ALA A 181 3.11 -18.64 -3.67
C ALA A 181 4.53 -19.12 -3.96
N ASP A 182 5.41 -19.10 -2.95
CA ASP A 182 6.77 -19.62 -3.07
C ASP A 182 6.79 -21.10 -3.49
N ALA A 183 5.95 -21.94 -2.88
CA ALA A 183 5.84 -23.36 -3.21
C ALA A 183 5.32 -23.62 -4.63
N LYS A 184 4.46 -22.75 -5.17
CA LYS A 184 3.90 -22.83 -6.51
C LYS A 184 4.70 -22.07 -7.57
N GLY A 185 5.76 -21.37 -7.20
CA GLY A 185 6.54 -20.51 -8.12
C GLY A 185 5.73 -19.30 -8.63
N ILE A 186 4.73 -18.84 -7.88
CA ILE A 186 3.98 -17.61 -8.21
C ILE A 186 4.79 -16.42 -7.77
N ASP A 187 5.27 -15.65 -8.72
CA ASP A 187 6.09 -14.46 -8.48
C ASP A 187 5.61 -13.28 -9.34
N GLY A 188 5.95 -12.06 -8.89
CA GLY A 188 5.68 -10.84 -9.65
C GLY A 188 4.24 -10.35 -9.59
N THR A 189 3.40 -10.83 -8.67
CA THR A 189 2.07 -10.27 -8.47
C THR A 189 2.15 -8.79 -8.06
N VAL A 190 1.30 -7.97 -8.66
CA VAL A 190 1.37 -6.50 -8.49
C VAL A 190 0.85 -6.02 -7.14
N ALA A 191 0.05 -6.83 -6.44
CA ALA A 191 -0.58 -6.45 -5.18
C ALA A 191 -1.01 -7.68 -4.37
N SER A 192 -1.19 -7.53 -3.05
CA SER A 192 -1.67 -8.64 -2.18
C SER A 192 -3.03 -9.18 -2.62
N CYS A 193 -3.95 -8.32 -3.08
CA CYS A 193 -5.27 -8.78 -3.55
C CYS A 193 -5.18 -9.64 -4.82
N THR A 194 -4.24 -9.38 -5.72
CA THR A 194 -4.02 -10.21 -6.91
C THR A 194 -3.37 -11.54 -6.56
N LEU A 195 -2.41 -11.55 -5.63
CA LEU A 195 -1.85 -12.79 -5.10
C LEU A 195 -2.94 -13.67 -4.48
N MET A 196 -3.80 -13.08 -3.64
CA MET A 196 -4.90 -13.82 -3.02
C MET A 196 -5.87 -14.39 -4.04
N ALA A 197 -6.19 -13.65 -5.11
CA ALA A 197 -7.04 -14.13 -6.20
C ALA A 197 -6.39 -15.29 -6.98
N GLU A 198 -5.09 -15.22 -7.29
CA GLU A 198 -4.34 -16.31 -7.92
C GLU A 198 -4.30 -17.59 -7.08
N LEU A 199 -4.38 -17.45 -5.76
CA LEU A 199 -4.49 -18.56 -4.81
C LEU A 199 -5.94 -19.01 -4.55
N GLY A 200 -6.92 -18.49 -5.30
CA GLY A 200 -8.33 -18.90 -5.25
C GLY A 200 -9.17 -18.21 -4.17
N VAL A 201 -8.71 -17.09 -3.63
CA VAL A 201 -9.49 -16.27 -2.69
C VAL A 201 -10.31 -15.24 -3.47
N ASP A 202 -11.56 -15.59 -3.82
CA ASP A 202 -12.39 -14.81 -4.74
C ASP A 202 -13.27 -13.75 -4.06
N ASN A 203 -13.58 -13.89 -2.77
CA ASN A 203 -14.56 -13.05 -2.09
C ASN A 203 -13.92 -12.01 -1.16
N GLN A 204 -13.03 -11.20 -1.70
CA GLN A 204 -12.39 -10.12 -0.94
C GLN A 204 -13.33 -8.91 -0.83
N HIS A 205 -13.62 -8.47 0.39
CA HIS A 205 -14.60 -7.41 0.66
C HIS A 205 -14.10 -6.02 0.27
N LEU A 206 -14.84 -5.33 -0.59
CA LEU A 206 -14.49 -4.02 -1.11
C LEU A 206 -14.73 -2.90 -0.08
N VAL A 207 -13.72 -2.08 0.17
CA VAL A 207 -13.81 -0.76 0.79
C VAL A 207 -13.76 0.29 -0.30
N MET A 208 -14.75 1.18 -0.34
CA MET A 208 -14.81 2.21 -1.37
C MET A 208 -13.71 3.26 -1.16
N GLY A 209 -12.79 3.29 -2.08
CA GLY A 209 -11.74 4.31 -2.17
C GLY A 209 -12.23 5.64 -2.75
N SER A 210 -11.30 6.46 -3.19
CA SER A 210 -11.57 7.72 -3.88
C SER A 210 -10.46 8.04 -4.88
N GLU A 211 -10.68 8.97 -5.80
CA GLU A 211 -9.62 9.44 -6.71
C GLU A 211 -8.43 9.99 -5.91
N LYS A 212 -8.71 10.73 -4.85
CA LYS A 212 -7.69 11.28 -3.94
C LYS A 212 -6.85 10.16 -3.30
N ASN A 213 -7.49 9.13 -2.75
CA ASN A 213 -6.79 7.96 -2.16
C ASN A 213 -6.01 7.16 -3.23
N GLY A 214 -6.50 7.16 -4.45
CA GLY A 214 -5.88 6.46 -5.58
C GLY A 214 -4.56 7.08 -6.05
N LEU A 215 -4.27 8.33 -5.69
CA LEU A 215 -3.04 9.01 -6.11
C LEU A 215 -1.81 8.25 -5.60
N LYS A 216 -1.01 7.75 -6.53
CA LYS A 216 0.28 7.10 -6.28
C LYS A 216 1.37 7.94 -6.91
N LEU A 217 2.27 8.47 -6.09
CA LEU A 217 3.37 9.33 -6.58
C LEU A 217 4.41 8.47 -7.31
N THR A 218 4.35 8.48 -8.62
CA THR A 218 5.20 7.67 -9.51
C THR A 218 5.92 8.49 -10.57
N GLN A 219 5.41 9.69 -10.88
CA GLN A 219 5.90 10.61 -11.91
C GLN A 219 5.90 12.04 -11.34
N THR A 220 6.57 12.95 -12.04
CA THR A 220 6.68 14.36 -11.61
C THR A 220 5.32 15.05 -11.57
N GLU A 221 4.45 14.76 -12.51
CA GLU A 221 3.09 15.30 -12.60
C GLU A 221 2.24 14.93 -11.36
N ASP A 222 2.47 13.76 -10.78
CA ASP A 222 1.77 13.33 -9.56
C ASP A 222 2.09 14.24 -8.37
N VAL A 223 3.30 14.83 -8.35
CA VAL A 223 3.72 15.76 -7.29
C VAL A 223 2.91 17.05 -7.34
N GLU A 224 2.69 17.61 -8.54
CA GLU A 224 1.89 18.82 -8.71
C GLU A 224 0.43 18.56 -8.33
N LEU A 225 -0.11 17.42 -8.75
CA LEU A 225 -1.46 16.99 -8.36
C LEU A 225 -1.58 16.83 -6.83
N PHE A 226 -0.57 16.23 -6.19
CA PHE A 226 -0.56 16.07 -4.73
C PHE A 226 -0.57 17.43 -4.03
N LYS A 227 0.25 18.40 -4.46
CA LYS A 227 0.29 19.75 -3.90
C LYS A 227 -1.08 20.43 -4.01
N ALA A 228 -1.72 20.35 -5.17
CA ALA A 228 -3.05 20.93 -5.39
C ALA A 228 -4.12 20.29 -4.48
N LEU A 229 -4.15 18.98 -4.38
CA LEU A 229 -5.10 18.25 -3.53
C LEU A 229 -4.89 18.52 -2.03
N LYS A 230 -3.63 18.73 -1.61
CA LYS A 230 -3.28 19.11 -0.23
C LYS A 230 -3.79 20.52 0.12
N GLN A 231 -3.69 21.46 -0.81
CA GLN A 231 -4.21 22.82 -0.61
C GLN A 231 -5.73 22.85 -0.49
N ILE A 232 -6.44 22.13 -1.35
CA ILE A 232 -7.92 22.01 -1.30
C ILE A 232 -8.36 21.40 0.05
N GLY A 233 -7.66 20.39 0.58
CA GLY A 233 -7.95 19.80 1.88
C GLY A 233 -7.77 20.74 3.07
N ARG A 234 -6.91 21.77 2.95
CA ARG A 234 -6.73 22.80 3.98
C ARG A 234 -7.77 23.94 3.93
N ALA A 235 -8.39 24.13 2.79
CA ALA A 235 -9.41 25.18 2.62
C ALA A 235 -10.81 24.78 3.14
N HIS A 236 -10.98 23.54 3.58
CA HIS A 236 -12.26 22.98 4.07
C HIS A 236 -12.19 22.52 5.53
N VAL A 237 -11.21 23.00 6.31
CA VAL A 237 -11.11 22.78 7.78
C VAL A 237 -11.43 24.07 8.51
#